data_e90f996c5ceed957eca4c58cd457fbab
#
_entry.id   e90f996c5ceed957eca4c58cd457fbab
#
_cell.length_a   1.000
_cell.length_b   1.000
_cell.length_c   1.000
_cell.angle_alpha   90.00
_cell.angle_beta   90.00
_cell.angle_gamma   90.00
#
_symmetry.space_group_name_H-M   'P 1'
#
loop_
_entity.id
_entity.type
_entity.pdbx_description
1 polymer ?
#
loop_
_entity_poly.entity_id
_entity_poly.type
_entity_poly.pdbx_seq_one_letter_code
_entity_poly.pdbx_strand_id
1 'polypeptide(L)'
;DRSWFQHLKDELVGVIAENGYCKWKGIYPSRDVDTFHGVADTADGAEIRSITNANNCLIVRSDDPKERPYVLVLVDSNAICKMLGWIYGHEAMQDKWLRDPGGKRASWFVPQKSLRPIESLQADGRVANGTHPQH
;
A
#
# COMPACT_ATOMS: atom_id res chain seq x y z
N ASP A 1 -2.88 -14.46 24.59
CA ASP A 1 -1.78 -14.93 23.77
C ASP A 1 -1.15 -13.79 22.98
N ARG A 2 0.14 -13.79 22.99
CA ARG A 2 0.93 -12.76 22.36
C ARG A 2 0.71 -12.68 20.85
N SER A 3 0.64 -13.81 20.19
CA SER A 3 0.46 -13.84 18.75
C SER A 3 -0.92 -13.35 18.34
N TRP A 4 -1.95 -13.64 19.11
CA TRP A 4 -3.28 -13.12 18.86
C TRP A 4 -3.31 -11.61 18.99
N PHE A 5 -2.67 -11.09 20.02
CA PHE A 5 -2.62 -9.66 20.28
C PHE A 5 -1.85 -8.93 19.17
N GLN A 6 -0.74 -9.53 18.72
CA GLN A 6 0.04 -8.96 17.63
C GLN A 6 -0.76 -8.93 16.33
N HIS A 7 -1.49 -9.99 16.05
CA HIS A 7 -2.37 -10.05 14.87
C HIS A 7 -3.40 -8.94 14.89
N LEU A 8 -4.05 -8.75 16.02
CA LEU A 8 -5.06 -7.70 16.16
C LEU A 8 -4.46 -6.34 15.96
N LYS A 9 -3.27 -6.13 16.49
CA LYS A 9 -2.56 -4.87 16.37
C LYS A 9 -2.20 -4.58 14.91
N ASP A 10 -1.73 -5.59 14.19
CA ASP A 10 -1.35 -5.43 12.79
C ASP A 10 -2.55 -5.09 11.93
N GLU A 11 -3.67 -5.73 12.18
CA GLU A 11 -4.90 -5.43 11.45
C GLU A 11 -5.37 -4.00 11.70
N LEU A 12 -5.27 -3.56 12.93
CA LEU A 12 -5.67 -2.21 13.28
C LEU A 12 -4.79 -1.17 12.59
N VAL A 13 -3.49 -1.41 12.55
CA VAL A 13 -2.56 -0.53 11.86
C VAL A 13 -2.93 -0.44 10.37
N GLY A 14 -3.27 -1.57 9.77
CA GLY A 14 -3.70 -1.59 8.37
C GLY A 14 -4.93 -0.74 8.12
N VAL A 15 -5.92 -0.86 8.99
CA VAL A 15 -7.15 -0.08 8.88
C VAL A 15 -6.86 1.42 9.03
N ILE A 16 -6.01 1.77 9.98
CA ILE A 16 -5.63 3.16 10.19
C ILE A 16 -4.94 3.72 8.94
N ALA A 17 -4.05 2.94 8.35
CA ALA A 17 -3.32 3.37 7.16
C ALA A 17 -4.27 3.58 5.97
N GLU A 18 -5.20 2.66 5.76
CA GLU A 18 -6.18 2.79 4.68
C GLU A 18 -7.04 4.03 4.85
N ASN A 19 -7.52 4.25 6.07
CA ASN A 19 -8.33 5.43 6.35
C ASN A 19 -7.52 6.70 6.18
N GLY A 20 -6.27 6.68 6.60
CA GLY A 20 -5.38 7.83 6.44
C GLY A 20 -5.16 8.20 4.97
N TYR A 21 -4.92 7.19 4.15
CA TYR A 21 -4.76 7.41 2.72
C TYR A 21 -6.04 7.96 2.10
N CYS A 22 -7.17 7.35 2.42
CA CYS A 22 -8.45 7.77 1.86
C CYS A 22 -8.79 9.20 2.26
N LYS A 23 -8.52 9.55 3.51
CA LYS A 23 -8.74 10.91 3.97
C LYS A 23 -7.83 11.89 3.24
N TRP A 24 -6.57 11.53 3.07
CA TRP A 24 -5.62 12.38 2.35
C TRP A 24 -6.07 12.61 0.92
N LYS A 25 -6.54 11.57 0.26
CA LYS A 25 -6.94 11.66 -1.15
C LYS A 25 -8.36 12.15 -1.34
N GLY A 26 -9.19 12.16 -0.31
CA GLY A 26 -10.58 12.60 -0.41
C GLY A 26 -11.51 11.56 -1.00
N ILE A 27 -11.23 10.29 -0.74
CA ILE A 27 -12.06 9.18 -1.23
C ILE A 27 -12.50 8.33 -0.05
N TYR A 28 -13.32 7.34 -0.33
CA TYR A 28 -13.78 6.40 0.69
C TYR A 28 -13.02 5.09 0.62
N PRO A 29 -12.75 4.45 1.77
CA PRO A 29 -12.18 3.11 1.75
C PRO A 29 -13.19 2.12 1.21
N SER A 30 -12.68 1.02 0.64
CA SER A 30 -13.53 -0.07 0.23
C SER A 30 -14.12 -0.75 1.45
N ARG A 31 -15.43 -0.95 1.44
CA ARG A 31 -16.11 -1.47 2.62
C ARG A 31 -16.84 -2.78 2.38
N ASP A 32 -16.58 -3.40 1.28
CA ASP A 32 -17.23 -4.67 1.00
C ASP A 32 -16.78 -5.70 2.01
N VAL A 33 -17.73 -6.44 2.53
CA VAL A 33 -17.42 -7.49 3.50
C VAL A 33 -16.62 -8.60 2.89
N ASP A 34 -16.75 -8.79 1.59
CA ASP A 34 -16.01 -9.81 0.88
C ASP A 34 -14.82 -9.23 0.15
N THR A 35 -14.06 -8.43 0.82
CA THR A 35 -12.96 -7.70 0.22
C THR A 35 -11.70 -8.54 0.09
N PHE A 36 -11.86 -9.79 -0.13
CA PHE A 36 -10.72 -10.63 -0.40
C PHE A 36 -10.48 -10.70 -1.88
N HIS A 37 -9.36 -11.24 -2.26
CA HIS A 37 -9.17 -11.81 -3.58
C HIS A 37 -9.45 -10.85 -4.72
N GLY A 38 -8.62 -9.88 -4.84
CA GLY A 38 -8.66 -9.04 -6.00
C GLY A 38 -9.39 -7.72 -5.84
N VAL A 39 -10.05 -7.54 -4.73
CA VAL A 39 -10.62 -6.23 -4.44
C VAL A 39 -9.52 -5.35 -3.85
N ALA A 40 -9.38 -4.15 -4.39
CA ALA A 40 -8.37 -3.22 -3.90
C ALA A 40 -8.73 -2.73 -2.50
N ASP A 41 -7.72 -2.31 -1.75
CA ASP A 41 -7.90 -1.78 -0.40
C ASP A 41 -8.73 -0.51 -0.40
N THR A 42 -8.70 0.25 -1.48
CA THR A 42 -9.40 1.53 -1.55
C THR A 42 -10.21 1.61 -2.83
N ALA A 43 -11.13 2.56 -2.86
CA ALA A 43 -12.06 2.72 -3.99
C ALA A 43 -11.35 3.13 -5.29
N ASP A 44 -10.17 3.72 -5.21
CA ASP A 44 -9.45 4.15 -6.40
C ASP A 44 -8.48 3.08 -6.93
N GLY A 45 -8.51 1.89 -6.36
CA GLY A 45 -7.68 0.80 -6.82
C GLY A 45 -6.31 0.70 -6.18
N ALA A 46 -6.01 1.56 -5.21
CA ALA A 46 -4.71 1.52 -4.54
C ALA A 46 -4.64 0.39 -3.52
N GLU A 47 -3.45 -0.17 -3.39
CA GLU A 47 -3.13 -1.15 -2.36
C GLU A 47 -2.30 -0.44 -1.30
N ILE A 48 -2.73 -0.52 -0.05
CA ILE A 48 -2.07 0.21 1.02
C ILE A 48 -1.20 -0.74 1.82
N ARG A 49 0.05 -0.36 2.00
CA ARG A 49 0.99 -1.13 2.82
C ARG A 49 1.43 -0.25 3.97
N SER A 50 1.23 -0.72 5.19
CA SER A 50 1.54 0.06 6.38
C SER A 50 2.84 -0.42 7.01
N ILE A 51 3.58 0.53 7.56
CA ILE A 51 4.75 0.24 8.39
C ILE A 51 4.65 1.07 9.66
N THR A 52 5.24 0.58 10.71
CA THR A 52 5.34 1.31 11.98
C THR A 52 6.76 1.75 12.28
N ASN A 53 7.72 1.23 11.55
CA ASN A 53 9.11 1.62 11.67
C ASN A 53 9.49 2.46 10.45
N ALA A 54 9.96 3.66 10.68
CA ALA A 54 10.22 4.64 9.61
C ALA A 54 11.27 4.18 8.60
N ASN A 55 12.04 3.15 8.92
CA ASN A 55 13.10 2.65 8.05
C ASN A 55 12.71 1.43 7.22
N ASN A 56 11.50 0.96 7.36
CA ASN A 56 11.08 -0.25 6.64
C ASN A 56 10.79 0.03 5.17
N CYS A 57 10.94 -1.02 4.36
CA CYS A 57 10.68 -0.95 2.92
C CYS A 57 9.22 -1.24 2.62
N LEU A 58 8.80 -0.90 1.41
CA LEU A 58 7.56 -1.39 0.85
C LEU A 58 7.79 -2.82 0.37
N ILE A 59 6.94 -3.75 0.76
CA ILE A 59 7.07 -5.15 0.38
C ILE A 59 5.93 -5.53 -0.55
N VAL A 60 6.28 -6.06 -1.72
CA VAL A 60 5.32 -6.57 -2.70
C VAL A 60 5.63 -8.06 -2.87
N ARG A 61 4.60 -8.88 -2.90
CA ARG A 61 4.76 -10.32 -3.00
C ARG A 61 4.34 -10.83 -4.37
N SER A 62 4.75 -12.06 -4.70
CA SER A 62 4.54 -12.60 -6.04
C SER A 62 3.07 -12.76 -6.41
N ASP A 63 2.20 -12.94 -5.42
CA ASP A 63 0.77 -13.09 -5.67
C ASP A 63 0.00 -11.77 -5.59
N ASP A 64 0.68 -10.67 -5.37
CA ASP A 64 0.04 -9.35 -5.33
C ASP A 64 -0.30 -8.88 -6.75
N PRO A 65 -1.41 -8.15 -6.93
CA PRO A 65 -1.74 -7.58 -8.24
C PRO A 65 -0.64 -6.66 -8.75
N LYS A 66 -0.27 -6.83 -10.00
CA LYS A 66 0.88 -6.11 -10.58
C LYS A 66 0.52 -4.75 -11.13
N GLU A 67 -0.73 -4.57 -11.53
CA GLU A 67 -1.15 -3.35 -12.22
C GLU A 67 -1.65 -2.26 -11.29
N ARG A 68 -1.68 -2.51 -9.99
CA ARG A 68 -2.19 -1.54 -9.03
C ARG A 68 -1.06 -0.72 -8.43
N PRO A 69 -1.36 0.53 -8.04
CA PRO A 69 -0.39 1.30 -7.28
C PRO A 69 -0.34 0.85 -5.83
N TYR A 70 0.85 0.75 -5.29
CA TYR A 70 1.10 0.39 -3.89
C TYR A 70 1.58 1.61 -3.15
N VAL A 71 0.88 1.97 -2.09
CA VAL A 71 1.18 3.17 -1.30
C VAL A 71 1.74 2.74 0.05
N LEU A 72 2.88 3.30 0.41
CA LEU A 72 3.50 3.03 1.70
C LEU A 72 3.11 4.11 2.68
N VAL A 73 2.51 3.69 3.79
CA VAL A 73 2.03 4.61 4.82
C VAL A 73 2.70 4.26 6.15
N LEU A 74 3.32 5.26 6.75
CA LEU A 74 3.88 5.11 8.09
C LEU A 74 2.82 5.51 9.10
N VAL A 75 2.55 4.62 10.06
CA VAL A 75 1.61 4.87 11.14
C VAL A 75 2.40 4.96 12.43
N ASP A 76 2.37 6.10 13.08
CA ASP A 76 3.13 6.27 14.31
C ASP A 76 2.33 5.83 15.54
N SER A 77 2.93 5.94 16.71
CA SER A 77 2.31 5.47 17.95
C SER A 77 1.06 6.24 18.34
N ASN A 78 0.83 7.39 17.74
CA ASN A 78 -0.38 8.19 17.97
C ASN A 78 -1.41 8.00 16.87
N ALA A 79 -1.21 6.99 16.04
CA ALA A 79 -2.09 6.68 14.91
C ALA A 79 -2.12 7.78 13.85
N ILE A 80 -1.06 8.57 13.77
CA ILE A 80 -0.94 9.58 12.74
C ILE A 80 -0.22 8.98 11.55
N CYS A 81 -0.76 9.20 10.37
CA CYS A 81 -0.27 8.60 9.13
C CYS A 81 0.56 9.57 8.33
N LYS A 82 1.65 9.06 7.77
CA LYS A 82 2.46 9.81 6.83
C LYS A 82 2.56 9.01 5.53
N MET A 83 2.16 9.64 4.42
CA MET A 83 2.25 9.02 3.10
C MET A 83 3.69 9.13 2.64
N LEU A 84 4.36 7.98 2.49
CA LEU A 84 5.79 7.97 2.16
C LEU A 84 6.07 7.93 0.67
N GLY A 85 5.12 7.44 -0.12
CA GLY A 85 5.31 7.35 -1.56
C GLY A 85 4.59 6.15 -2.14
N TRP A 86 4.76 5.94 -3.44
CA TRP A 86 4.05 4.87 -4.12
C TRP A 86 4.83 4.34 -5.32
N ILE A 87 4.44 3.15 -5.77
CA ILE A 87 5.02 2.51 -6.96
C ILE A 87 4.01 1.51 -7.49
N TYR A 88 3.99 1.29 -8.80
CA TYR A 88 3.15 0.23 -9.36
C TYR A 88 3.74 -1.14 -9.00
N GLY A 89 2.86 -2.13 -8.84
CA GLY A 89 3.30 -3.48 -8.52
C GLY A 89 4.32 -4.02 -9.49
N HIS A 90 4.06 -3.89 -10.79
CA HIS A 90 5.01 -4.40 -11.80
C HIS A 90 6.35 -3.69 -11.76
N GLU A 91 6.38 -2.44 -11.34
CA GLU A 91 7.64 -1.70 -11.21
C GLU A 91 8.43 -2.12 -9.98
N ALA A 92 7.73 -2.58 -8.96
CA ALA A 92 8.37 -3.05 -7.74
C ALA A 92 9.08 -4.38 -7.95
N MET A 93 8.64 -5.17 -8.91
CA MET A 93 9.11 -6.54 -9.11
C MET A 93 10.38 -6.57 -9.95
N GLN A 94 11.42 -5.91 -9.47
CA GLN A 94 12.72 -5.87 -10.13
C GLN A 94 13.70 -6.76 -9.40
N ASP A 95 14.58 -7.40 -10.14
CA ASP A 95 15.55 -8.35 -9.57
C ASP A 95 16.36 -7.75 -8.44
N LYS A 96 16.71 -6.49 -8.56
CA LYS A 96 17.56 -5.86 -7.55
C LYS A 96 16.90 -5.76 -6.17
N TRP A 97 15.57 -5.88 -6.12
CA TRP A 97 14.83 -5.80 -4.86
C TRP A 97 14.27 -7.15 -4.43
N LEU A 98 14.51 -8.17 -5.21
CA LEU A 98 13.99 -9.50 -4.95
C LEU A 98 14.67 -10.11 -3.74
N ARG A 99 13.87 -10.67 -2.85
CA ARG A 99 14.33 -11.47 -1.73
C ARG A 99 13.50 -12.73 -1.68
N ASP A 100 14.17 -13.83 -1.40
CA ASP A 100 13.52 -15.13 -1.36
C ASP A 100 14.08 -15.95 -0.21
N PRO A 101 13.87 -15.47 1.01
CA PRO A 101 14.47 -16.12 2.17
C PRO A 101 13.92 -17.53 2.32
N GLY A 102 14.82 -18.50 2.33
CA GLY A 102 14.47 -19.91 2.51
C GLY A 102 13.73 -20.49 1.31
N GLY A 103 13.70 -19.81 0.19
CA GLY A 103 13.09 -20.32 -1.02
C GLY A 103 11.58 -20.51 -0.94
N LYS A 104 10.94 -19.81 -0.04
CA LYS A 104 9.52 -20.05 0.19
C LYS A 104 8.62 -19.17 -0.68
N ARG A 105 8.86 -17.89 -0.69
CA ARG A 105 7.98 -16.98 -1.39
C ARG A 105 8.75 -15.76 -1.83
N ALA A 106 8.73 -15.47 -3.10
CA ALA A 106 9.41 -14.30 -3.63
C ALA A 106 8.73 -13.04 -3.10
N SER A 107 9.55 -12.11 -2.64
CA SER A 107 9.09 -10.82 -2.16
C SER A 107 10.08 -9.76 -2.63
N TRP A 108 9.57 -8.59 -2.97
CA TRP A 108 10.40 -7.48 -3.41
C TRP A 108 10.35 -6.40 -2.34
N PHE A 109 11.54 -5.98 -1.90
CA PHE A 109 11.71 -4.99 -0.84
C PHE A 109 12.14 -3.68 -1.48
N VAL A 110 11.19 -2.79 -1.67
CA VAL A 110 11.43 -1.54 -2.40
C VAL A 110 11.84 -0.46 -1.40
N PRO A 111 13.04 0.10 -1.54
CA PRO A 111 13.48 1.16 -0.62
C PRO A 111 12.60 2.39 -0.77
N GLN A 112 12.40 3.09 0.32
CA GLN A 112 11.57 4.30 0.32
C GLN A 112 12.04 5.33 -0.69
N LYS A 113 13.37 5.46 -0.85
CA LYS A 113 13.93 6.44 -1.78
C LYS A 113 13.59 6.16 -3.24
N SER A 114 13.16 4.94 -3.55
CA SER A 114 12.78 4.57 -4.91
C SER A 114 11.30 4.77 -5.19
N LEU A 115 10.53 5.17 -4.20
CA LEU A 115 9.11 5.43 -4.37
C LEU A 115 8.89 6.81 -5.00
N ARG A 116 7.81 6.92 -5.76
CA ARG A 116 7.42 8.22 -6.32
C ARG A 116 6.78 9.08 -5.25
N PRO A 117 6.87 10.40 -5.38
CA PRO A 117 6.17 11.29 -4.44
C PRO A 117 4.68 10.99 -4.43
N ILE A 118 4.09 11.00 -3.26
CA ILE A 118 2.67 10.65 -3.13
C ILE A 118 1.76 11.58 -3.92
N GLU A 119 2.16 12.83 -4.06
CA GLU A 119 1.38 13.81 -4.82
C GLU A 119 1.21 13.42 -6.28
N SER A 120 2.20 12.70 -6.83
CA SER A 120 2.12 12.28 -8.23
C SER A 120 1.10 11.17 -8.43
N LEU A 121 0.77 10.40 -7.40
CA LEU A 121 -0.25 9.38 -7.50
C LEU A 121 -1.63 10.01 -7.71
N GLN A 122 -1.89 11.11 -7.07
CA GLN A 122 -3.17 11.77 -7.20
C GLN A 122 -3.44 12.15 -8.65
N ALA A 123 -2.44 12.70 -9.31
CA ALA A 123 -2.56 13.05 -10.72
C ALA A 123 -2.70 11.81 -11.59
N ASP A 124 -1.85 10.80 -11.33
CA ASP A 124 -1.90 9.55 -12.08
C ASP A 124 -3.22 8.84 -11.94
N GLY A 125 -3.73 8.76 -10.74
CA GLY A 125 -5.00 8.12 -10.49
C GLY A 125 -6.13 8.78 -11.27
N ARG A 126 -6.08 10.07 -11.37
CA ARG A 126 -7.05 10.80 -12.14
C ARG A 126 -6.97 10.48 -13.62
N VAL A 127 -5.77 10.48 -14.15
CA VAL A 127 -5.54 10.15 -15.53
C VAL A 127 -5.96 8.71 -15.82
N ALA A 128 -5.61 7.83 -14.94
CA ALA A 128 -5.95 6.42 -15.13
C ALA A 128 -7.45 6.21 -15.13
N ASN A 129 -8.18 6.98 -14.39
CA ASN A 129 -9.62 6.86 -14.36
C ASN A 129 -10.28 7.40 -15.60
N GLY A 130 -9.56 8.08 -16.42
CA GLY A 130 -10.06 8.49 -17.69
C GLY A 130 -11.08 9.56 -17.60
N THR A 131 -11.40 9.92 -16.74
CA THR A 131 -12.48 10.74 -16.74
C THR A 131 -12.40 12.16 -16.41
N HIS A 132 -12.35 11.80 -16.47
CA HIS A 132 -12.50 12.64 -16.33
C HIS A 132 -12.18 13.59 -16.47
N PRO A 133 -12.36 13.88 -16.61
CA PRO A 133 -12.18 14.71 -16.77
C PRO A 133 -12.11 15.47 -16.69
N GLN A 134 -12.29 15.79 -16.69
CA GLN A 134 -12.37 16.48 -16.77
C GLN A 134 -12.16 16.98 -16.85
N HIS A 135 -12.28 17.10 -16.92
CA HIS A 135 -12.12 17.47 -17.17
C HIS A 135 -12.25 17.77 -17.33
#